data_0ca7305208f8f11002154cc4ff62dd6d
#
_entry.id   0ca7305208f8f11002154cc4ff62dd6d
#
_cell.length_a   1.000
_cell.length_b   1.000
_cell.length_c   1.000
_cell.angle_alpha   90.00
_cell.angle_beta   90.00
_cell.angle_gamma   90.00
#
_symmetry.space_group_name_H-M   'P 1'
#
loop_
_entity.id
_entity.type
_entity.pdbx_description
1 polymer ?
#
loop_
_entity_poly.entity_id
_entity_poly.type
_entity_poly.pdbx_seq_one_letter_code
_entity_poly.pdbx_strand_id
1 'polypeptide(L)' 'MGQVKQAVLEVEDFVSACVRDGSTLNQTIRAARESKAAKHNPYLDDEDMVENKYYQFKGAW' A
#
# COMPACT_ATOMS: atom_id res chain seq x y z
N MET A 1 -14.56 -13.80 3.88
CA MET A 1 -13.31 -14.18 4.54
C MET A 1 -12.10 -13.97 3.66
N GLY A 2 -12.11 -14.49 2.43
CA GLY A 2 -10.99 -14.31 1.53
C GLY A 2 -10.77 -12.87 1.08
N GLN A 3 -11.81 -12.06 1.15
CA GLN A 3 -11.74 -10.69 0.66
C GLN A 3 -10.78 -9.82 1.46
N VAL A 4 -10.77 -10.00 2.78
CA VAL A 4 -9.88 -9.21 3.64
C VAL A 4 -8.42 -9.54 3.34
N LYS A 5 -8.12 -10.83 3.22
CA LYS A 5 -6.77 -11.26 2.89
C LYS A 5 -6.32 -10.72 1.55
N GLN A 6 -7.20 -10.79 0.55
CA GLN A 6 -6.87 -10.29 -0.78
C GLN A 6 -6.64 -8.79 -0.78
N ALA A 7 -7.43 -8.05 0.00
CA ALA A 7 -7.28 -6.61 0.10
C ALA A 7 -5.92 -6.25 0.69
N VAL A 8 -5.50 -6.95 1.72
CA VAL A 8 -4.20 -6.71 2.34
C VAL A 8 -3.07 -7.08 1.38
N LEU A 9 -3.19 -8.20 0.69
CA LEU A 9 -2.19 -8.60 -0.30
C LEU A 9 -2.07 -7.58 -1.42
N GLU A 10 -3.19 -7.00 -1.83
CA GLU A 10 -3.19 -5.97 -2.86
C GLU A 10 -2.41 -4.74 -2.40
N VAL A 11 -2.60 -4.34 -1.14
CA VAL A 11 -1.83 -3.25 -0.56
C VAL A 11 -0.34 -3.59 -0.56
N GLU A 12 0.00 -4.80 -0.15
CA GLU A 12 1.39 -5.24 -0.11
C GLU A 12 2.03 -5.22 -1.49
N ASP A 13 1.32 -5.73 -2.49
CA ASP A 13 1.82 -5.73 -3.86
C ASP A 13 2.06 -4.30 -4.34
N PHE A 14 1.10 -3.42 -4.09
CA PHE A 14 1.21 -2.04 -4.51
C PHE A 14 2.38 -1.34 -3.85
N VAL A 15 2.47 -1.47 -2.53
CA VAL A 15 3.51 -0.80 -1.76
C VAL A 15 4.90 -1.35 -2.11
N SER A 16 5.01 -2.67 -2.28
CA SER A 16 6.30 -3.26 -2.62
C SER A 16 6.79 -2.76 -3.97
N ALA A 17 5.89 -2.57 -4.92
CA ALA A 17 6.26 -2.01 -6.22
C ALA A 17 6.75 -0.57 -6.08
N CYS A 18 6.09 0.22 -5.23
CA CYS A 18 6.51 1.61 -4.99
C CYS A 18 7.88 1.67 -4.33
N VAL A 19 8.13 0.80 -3.37
CA VAL A 19 9.44 0.74 -2.71
C VAL A 19 10.52 0.38 -3.72
N ARG A 20 10.22 -0.57 -4.59
CA ARG A 20 11.15 -1.00 -5.63
C ARG A 20 11.47 0.13 -6.60
N ASP A 21 10.48 0.97 -6.88
CA ASP A 21 10.65 2.13 -7.76
C ASP A 21 11.38 3.29 -7.10
N GLY A 22 11.62 3.20 -5.80
CA GLY A 22 12.28 4.28 -5.07
C GLY A 22 11.34 5.40 -4.65
N SER A 23 10.04 5.14 -4.63
CA SER A 23 9.07 6.15 -4.20
C SER A 23 9.21 6.45 -2.71
N THR A 24 8.96 7.70 -2.34
CA THR A 24 8.93 8.08 -0.93
C THR A 24 7.62 7.60 -0.31
N LEU A 25 7.56 7.65 1.03
CA LEU A 25 6.34 7.27 1.75
C LEU A 25 5.16 8.15 1.31
N ASN A 26 5.38 9.46 1.22
CA ASN A 26 4.31 10.37 0.80
C ASN A 26 3.84 10.07 -0.62
N GLN A 27 4.76 9.78 -1.52
CA GLN A 27 4.41 9.42 -2.89
C GLN A 27 3.62 8.12 -2.92
N THR A 28 4.00 7.17 -2.10
CA THR A 28 3.32 5.88 -2.04
C THR A 28 1.90 6.04 -1.51
N ILE A 29 1.73 6.83 -0.45
CA ILE A 29 0.40 7.07 0.13
C ILE A 29 -0.50 7.75 -0.91
N ARG A 30 0.01 8.77 -1.57
CA ARG A 30 -0.75 9.49 -2.57
C ARG A 30 -1.13 8.60 -3.75
N ALA A 31 -0.17 7.83 -4.24
CA ALA A 31 -0.42 6.93 -5.36
C ALA A 31 -1.47 5.88 -5.01
N ALA A 32 -1.41 5.36 -3.79
CA ALA A 32 -2.40 4.37 -3.34
C ALA A 32 -3.80 4.97 -3.31
N ARG A 33 -3.93 6.20 -2.80
CA ARG A 33 -5.22 6.87 -2.73
C ARG A 33 -5.80 7.13 -4.11
N GLU A 34 -4.94 7.48 -5.05
CA GLU A 34 -5.37 7.84 -6.40
C GLU A 34 -5.51 6.63 -7.30
N SER A 35 -5.13 5.45 -6.84
CA SER A 35 -5.22 4.26 -7.65
C SER A 35 -6.68 3.85 -7.85
N LYS A 36 -6.93 3.18 -8.98
CA LYS A 36 -8.27 2.68 -9.26
C LYS A 36 -8.71 1.65 -8.24
N ALA A 37 -7.76 0.87 -7.74
CA ALA A 37 -8.05 -0.16 -6.75
C ALA A 37 -8.55 0.41 -5.43
N ALA A 38 -8.19 1.66 -5.10
CA ALA A 38 -8.64 2.29 -3.87
C ALA A 38 -10.15 2.44 -3.81
N LYS A 39 -10.81 2.46 -4.97
CA LYS A 39 -12.26 2.61 -5.03
C LYS A 39 -12.99 1.40 -4.43
N HIS A 40 -12.39 0.23 -4.51
CA HIS A 40 -12.99 -0.99 -3.97
C HIS A 40 -12.10 -1.66 -2.91
N ASN A 41 -10.99 -1.02 -2.54
CA ASN A 41 -10.12 -1.52 -1.49
C ASN A 41 -9.80 -0.38 -0.52
N PRO A 42 -10.57 -0.27 0.58
CA PRO A 42 -10.37 0.83 1.53
C PRO A 42 -9.01 0.83 2.20
N TYR A 43 -8.32 -0.29 2.21
CA TYR A 43 -6.99 -0.35 2.82
C TYR A 43 -5.96 0.46 2.04
N LEU A 44 -6.16 0.63 0.74
CA LEU A 44 -5.28 1.48 -0.06
C LEU A 44 -5.46 2.97 0.29
N ASP A 45 -6.62 3.32 0.82
CA ASP A 45 -6.88 4.68 1.27
C ASP A 45 -6.55 4.87 2.75
N ASP A 46 -6.12 3.80 3.41
CA ASP A 46 -5.74 3.82 4.82
C ASP A 46 -4.26 4.13 4.93
N GLU A 47 -3.98 5.37 5.35
CA GLU A 47 -2.62 5.86 5.47
C GLU A 47 -1.78 4.99 6.40
N ASP A 48 -2.35 4.57 7.52
CA ASP A 48 -1.62 3.75 8.49
C ASP A 48 -1.23 2.40 7.90
N MET A 49 -2.15 1.78 7.16
CA MET A 49 -1.87 0.50 6.53
C MET A 49 -0.75 0.64 5.50
N VAL A 50 -0.85 1.66 4.65
CA VAL A 50 0.16 1.89 3.62
C VAL A 50 1.51 2.18 4.24
N GLU A 51 1.53 2.99 5.29
CA GLU A 51 2.77 3.33 5.99
C GLU A 51 3.42 2.09 6.59
N ASN A 52 2.63 1.26 7.27
CA ASN A 52 3.14 0.03 7.85
C ASN A 52 3.78 -0.87 6.81
N LYS A 53 3.11 -1.05 5.68
CA LYS A 53 3.63 -1.90 4.61
C LYS A 53 4.86 -1.28 3.98
N TYR A 54 4.87 0.04 3.83
CA TYR A 54 6.02 0.73 3.26
C TYR A 54 7.28 0.45 4.06
N TYR A 55 7.22 0.62 5.39
CA TYR A 55 8.38 0.38 6.23
C TYR A 55 8.76 -1.09 6.29
N GLN A 56 7.76 -1.96 6.24
CA GLN A 56 8.01 -3.39 6.23
C GLN A 56 8.85 -3.80 5.01
N PHE A 57 8.51 -3.29 3.84
CA PHE A 57 9.24 -3.63 2.62
C PHE A 57 10.54 -2.86 2.49
N LYS A 58 10.61 -1.68 3.04
CA LYS A 58 11.82 -0.90 2.99
C LYS A 58 12.86 -1.37 4.01
N GLY A 59 12.43 -2.14 4.99
CA GLY A 59 13.33 -2.65 6.02
C GLY A 59 13.76 -1.60 7.02
N ALA A 60 12.91 -0.65 7.30
CA ALA A 60 13.24 0.46 8.19
C ALA A 60 12.91 0.19 9.66
N TRP A 61 12.64 -1.04 9.99
CA TRP A 61 12.31 -1.44 11.37
C TRP A 61 13.50 -1.36 12.29
#